data_233cc214b891b2e9b551b712fb9b8879
#
_entry.id   233cc214b891b2e9b551b712fb9b8879
#
_cell.length_a   1.000
_cell.length_b   1.000
_cell.length_c   1.000
_cell.angle_alpha   90.00
_cell.angle_beta   90.00
_cell.angle_gamma   90.00
#
_symmetry.space_group_name_H-M   'P 1'
#
loop_
_entity.id
_entity.type
_entity.pdbx_description
1 polymer ?
#
loop_
_entity_poly.entity_id
_entity_poly.type
_entity_poly.pdbx_seq_one_letter_code
_entity_poly.pdbx_strand_id
1 'polypeptide(L)'
;MFASKQTGFFYDPGFNDSIPDDAVEISPEVHAELLAGQGEGKVIGWGDDGFPRLEPAPGASPEQLAMVERAWRDLQLTGTDSVVTRHRDELEEGSPTSLTAKQYAELQAYRRQLRDWPEAGEFPLSEHRPQVPGWLPESTQ
;
A
#
# COMPACT_ATOMS: atom_id res chain seq x y z
N MET A 1 -26.23 23.43 13.12
CA MET A 1 -24.90 22.96 12.71
C MET A 1 -24.53 23.51 11.36
N PHE A 2 -23.38 24.06 11.20
CA PHE A 2 -22.89 24.65 9.96
C PHE A 2 -21.61 23.94 9.51
N ALA A 3 -21.40 23.83 8.20
CA ALA A 3 -20.23 23.21 7.60
C ALA A 3 -19.59 24.17 6.62
N SER A 4 -18.30 24.43 6.72
CA SER A 4 -17.55 25.36 5.86
C SER A 4 -16.58 24.61 4.96
N LYS A 5 -16.74 24.76 3.65
CA LYS A 5 -15.84 24.21 2.62
C LYS A 5 -14.45 24.85 2.72
N GLN A 6 -14.38 26.13 3.01
CA GLN A 6 -13.11 26.88 3.07
C GLN A 6 -12.22 26.37 4.21
N THR A 7 -12.81 26.06 5.36
CA THR A 7 -12.05 25.61 6.54
C THR A 7 -12.01 24.08 6.67
N GLY A 8 -12.98 23.38 6.08
CA GLY A 8 -13.13 21.95 6.23
C GLY A 8 -13.70 21.51 7.59
N PHE A 9 -14.29 22.45 8.37
CA PHE A 9 -14.79 22.17 9.72
C PHE A 9 -16.30 22.38 9.86
N PHE A 10 -16.82 21.81 10.95
CA PHE A 10 -18.21 22.00 11.39
C PHE A 10 -18.28 23.01 12.53
N TYR A 11 -19.35 23.79 12.56
CA TYR A 11 -19.55 24.87 13.53
C TYR A 11 -20.93 24.75 14.15
N ASP A 12 -20.98 24.86 15.47
CA ASP A 12 -22.21 24.92 16.22
C ASP A 12 -22.37 26.33 16.80
N PRO A 13 -23.46 27.07 16.46
CA PRO A 13 -23.69 28.43 16.97
C PRO A 13 -23.74 28.50 18.52
N GLY A 14 -23.99 27.37 19.20
CA GLY A 14 -24.00 27.32 20.65
C GLY A 14 -22.61 27.28 21.27
N PHE A 15 -21.57 26.96 20.50
CA PHE A 15 -20.19 26.82 20.97
C PHE A 15 -19.18 27.67 20.20
N ASN A 16 -19.52 28.13 18.99
CA ASN A 16 -18.61 28.89 18.16
C ASN A 16 -19.09 30.34 18.04
N ASP A 17 -18.31 31.29 18.53
CA ASP A 17 -18.62 32.73 18.49
C ASP A 17 -18.59 33.31 17.07
N SER A 18 -17.90 32.64 16.13
CA SER A 18 -17.79 33.07 14.75
C SER A 18 -17.94 31.87 13.82
N ILE A 19 -18.79 32.04 12.80
CA ILE A 19 -19.03 31.05 11.74
C ILE A 19 -18.57 31.66 10.43
N PRO A 20 -17.78 30.95 9.60
CA PRO A 20 -17.33 31.45 8.29
C PRO A 20 -18.49 31.81 7.36
N ASP A 21 -18.28 32.83 6.53
CA ASP A 21 -19.31 33.35 5.60
C ASP A 21 -19.72 32.32 4.52
N ASP A 22 -18.83 31.36 4.20
CA ASP A 22 -19.10 30.28 3.25
C ASP A 22 -19.84 29.09 3.86
N ALA A 23 -20.08 29.12 5.17
CA ALA A 23 -20.69 27.98 5.87
C ALA A 23 -22.14 27.77 5.46
N VAL A 24 -22.48 26.52 5.18
CA VAL A 24 -23.85 26.08 4.86
C VAL A 24 -24.47 25.37 6.07
N GLU A 25 -25.76 25.56 6.27
CA GLU A 25 -26.48 24.88 7.33
C GLU A 25 -26.73 23.42 6.97
N ILE A 26 -26.40 22.52 7.88
CA ILE A 26 -26.69 21.08 7.77
C ILE A 26 -27.50 20.61 8.97
N SER A 27 -28.27 19.53 8.78
CA SER A 27 -28.99 18.94 9.89
C SER A 27 -28.06 18.14 10.82
N PRO A 28 -28.42 17.93 12.08
CA PRO A 28 -27.67 17.05 12.98
C PRO A 28 -27.53 15.62 12.48
N GLU A 29 -28.54 15.12 11.75
CA GLU A 29 -28.54 13.79 11.16
C GLU A 29 -27.47 13.68 10.07
N VAL A 30 -27.39 14.68 9.17
CA VAL A 30 -26.34 14.74 8.14
C VAL A 30 -24.95 14.79 8.76
N HIS A 31 -24.76 15.61 9.80
CA HIS A 31 -23.50 15.66 10.52
C HIS A 31 -23.11 14.29 11.11
N ALA A 32 -24.06 13.61 11.76
CA ALA A 32 -23.83 12.29 12.34
C ALA A 32 -23.49 11.24 11.25
N GLU A 33 -24.16 11.29 10.09
CA GLU A 33 -23.88 10.40 8.95
C GLU A 33 -22.47 10.62 8.39
N LEU A 34 -22.05 11.88 8.26
CA LEU A 34 -20.70 12.22 7.78
C LEU A 34 -19.62 11.68 8.72
N LEU A 35 -19.80 11.84 10.04
CA LEU A 35 -18.84 11.32 11.02
C LEU A 35 -18.81 9.80 11.05
N ALA A 36 -19.98 9.14 10.95
CA ALA A 36 -20.04 7.68 10.87
C ALA A 36 -19.29 7.16 9.62
N GLY A 37 -19.51 7.81 8.47
CA GLY A 37 -18.81 7.44 7.24
C GLY A 37 -17.30 7.59 7.30
N GLN A 38 -16.79 8.59 8.02
CA GLN A 38 -15.35 8.70 8.29
C GLN A 38 -14.83 7.52 9.13
N GLY A 39 -15.62 7.07 10.10
CA GLY A 39 -15.30 5.87 10.89
C GLY A 39 -15.26 4.59 10.05
N GLU A 40 -15.97 4.57 8.91
CA GLU A 40 -15.96 3.47 7.94
C GLU A 40 -14.84 3.60 6.89
N GLY A 41 -13.99 4.60 7.00
CA GLY A 41 -12.86 4.82 6.09
C GLY A 41 -13.18 5.68 4.86
N LYS A 42 -14.34 6.35 4.83
CA LYS A 42 -14.66 7.35 3.81
C LYS A 42 -14.04 8.71 4.18
N VAL A 43 -13.99 9.61 3.22
CA VAL A 43 -13.55 10.99 3.45
C VAL A 43 -14.70 11.95 3.21
N ILE A 44 -14.67 13.12 3.87
CA ILE A 44 -15.64 14.17 3.61
C ILE A 44 -15.10 15.04 2.48
N GLY A 45 -15.76 14.98 1.33
CA GLY A 45 -15.55 15.88 0.21
C GLY A 45 -16.53 17.05 0.25
N TRP A 46 -16.38 18.03 -0.63
CA TRP A 46 -17.18 19.24 -0.68
C TRP A 46 -17.69 19.48 -2.08
N GLY A 47 -19.00 19.59 -2.23
CA GLY A 47 -19.63 19.94 -3.48
C GLY A 47 -19.34 21.40 -3.89
N ASP A 48 -19.66 21.74 -5.13
CA ASP A 48 -19.60 23.13 -5.61
C ASP A 48 -20.64 24.03 -4.93
N ASP A 49 -21.69 23.42 -4.42
CA ASP A 49 -22.74 24.03 -3.60
C ASP A 49 -22.32 24.31 -2.16
N GLY A 50 -21.09 23.92 -1.76
CA GLY A 50 -20.57 24.10 -0.41
C GLY A 50 -20.99 23.02 0.59
N PHE A 51 -21.85 22.07 0.18
CA PHE A 51 -22.30 21.00 1.09
C PHE A 51 -21.27 19.87 1.22
N PRO A 52 -21.08 19.36 2.45
CA PRO A 52 -20.21 18.22 2.68
C PRO A 52 -20.89 16.92 2.18
N ARG A 53 -20.07 16.00 1.64
CA ARG A 53 -20.50 14.69 1.13
C ARG A 53 -19.49 13.62 1.50
N LEU A 54 -19.97 12.39 1.70
CA LEU A 54 -19.09 11.25 1.86
C LEU A 54 -18.55 10.80 0.50
N GLU A 55 -17.25 10.67 0.41
CA GLU A 55 -16.55 10.18 -0.79
C GLU A 55 -15.69 8.97 -0.42
N PRO A 56 -15.44 8.03 -1.37
CA PRO A 56 -14.47 6.98 -1.14
C PRO A 56 -13.11 7.57 -0.79
N ALA A 57 -12.37 6.92 0.13
CA ALA A 57 -11.01 7.33 0.41
C ALA A 57 -10.16 7.26 -0.88
N PRO A 58 -9.29 8.24 -1.14
CA PRO A 58 -8.39 8.18 -2.29
C PRO A 58 -7.52 6.93 -2.19
N GLY A 59 -7.30 6.26 -3.33
CA GLY A 59 -6.37 5.14 -3.43
C GLY A 59 -4.93 5.56 -3.10
N ALA A 60 -4.05 4.58 -2.89
CA ALA A 60 -2.64 4.84 -2.68
C ALA A 60 -2.05 5.60 -3.88
N SER A 61 -1.19 6.59 -3.62
CA SER A 61 -0.48 7.31 -4.67
C SER A 61 0.52 6.40 -5.39
N PRO A 62 0.95 6.72 -6.63
CA PRO A 62 2.00 5.96 -7.32
C PRO A 62 3.27 5.82 -6.48
N GLU A 63 3.67 6.85 -5.74
CA GLU A 63 4.83 6.85 -4.84
C GLU A 63 4.64 5.88 -3.68
N GLN A 64 3.44 5.85 -3.08
CA GLN A 64 3.11 4.91 -2.00
C GLN A 64 3.12 3.47 -2.50
N LEU A 65 2.54 3.19 -3.67
CA LEU A 65 2.57 1.86 -4.29
C LEU A 65 4.00 1.42 -4.59
N ALA A 66 4.83 2.32 -5.10
CA ALA A 66 6.24 2.04 -5.38
C ALA A 66 7.02 1.70 -4.10
N MET A 67 6.77 2.40 -3.00
CA MET A 67 7.38 2.09 -1.69
C MET A 67 6.98 0.70 -1.20
N VAL A 68 5.71 0.34 -1.30
CA VAL A 68 5.19 -0.98 -0.91
C VAL A 68 5.85 -2.08 -1.73
N GLU A 69 5.96 -1.90 -3.04
CA GLU A 69 6.55 -2.91 -3.93
C GLU A 69 8.06 -3.06 -3.72
N ARG A 70 8.79 -1.98 -3.45
CA ARG A 70 10.22 -2.07 -3.10
C ARG A 70 10.41 -2.80 -1.77
N ALA A 71 9.61 -2.51 -0.77
CA ALA A 71 9.67 -3.20 0.53
C ALA A 71 9.36 -4.69 0.36
N TRP A 72 8.34 -5.04 -0.41
CA TRP A 72 8.03 -6.44 -0.74
C TRP A 72 9.23 -7.14 -1.41
N ARG A 73 9.81 -6.53 -2.45
CA ARG A 73 11.00 -7.05 -3.15
C ARG A 73 12.15 -7.31 -2.19
N ASP A 74 12.44 -6.35 -1.33
CA ASP A 74 13.56 -6.46 -0.37
C ASP A 74 13.35 -7.61 0.61
N LEU A 75 12.10 -7.84 1.05
CA LEU A 75 11.74 -9.00 1.86
C LEU A 75 11.97 -10.32 1.12
N GLN A 76 11.63 -10.40 -0.16
CA GLN A 76 11.86 -11.60 -0.97
C GLN A 76 13.36 -11.89 -1.15
N LEU A 77 14.15 -10.86 -1.42
CA LEU A 77 15.62 -10.99 -1.52
C LEU A 77 16.22 -11.45 -0.21
N THR A 78 15.88 -10.80 0.90
CA THR A 78 16.34 -11.16 2.24
C THR A 78 15.94 -12.59 2.61
N GLY A 79 14.70 -12.99 2.33
CA GLY A 79 14.18 -14.32 2.63
C GLY A 79 14.89 -15.44 1.85
N THR A 80 15.50 -15.14 0.73
CA THR A 80 16.23 -16.12 -0.09
C THR A 80 17.74 -16.07 0.06
N ASP A 81 18.30 -15.10 0.79
CA ASP A 81 19.75 -14.95 0.99
C ASP A 81 20.36 -16.18 1.65
N SER A 82 19.73 -16.73 2.67
CA SER A 82 20.22 -17.92 3.39
C SER A 82 20.25 -19.16 2.50
N VAL A 83 19.29 -19.29 1.58
CA VAL A 83 19.25 -20.42 0.63
C VAL A 83 20.42 -20.36 -0.35
N VAL A 84 20.74 -19.16 -0.86
CA VAL A 84 21.91 -18.94 -1.74
C VAL A 84 23.20 -19.23 -1.00
N THR A 85 23.36 -18.67 0.21
CA THR A 85 24.55 -18.85 1.03
C THR A 85 24.80 -20.33 1.32
N ARG A 86 23.77 -21.06 1.75
CA ARG A 86 23.85 -22.49 2.03
C ARG A 86 24.31 -23.28 0.79
N HIS A 87 23.72 -23.00 -0.37
CA HIS A 87 24.08 -23.69 -1.61
C HIS A 87 25.55 -23.47 -1.97
N ARG A 88 26.05 -22.24 -1.83
CA ARG A 88 27.46 -21.89 -2.07
C ARG A 88 28.40 -22.60 -1.10
N ASP A 89 28.05 -22.63 0.18
CA ASP A 89 28.84 -23.31 1.20
C ASP A 89 28.92 -24.82 0.92
N GLU A 90 27.80 -25.46 0.58
CA GLU A 90 27.76 -26.88 0.24
C GLU A 90 28.64 -27.19 -0.99
N LEU A 91 28.65 -26.32 -2.00
CA LEU A 91 29.53 -26.45 -3.16
C LEU A 91 31.01 -26.31 -2.79
N GLU A 92 31.38 -25.35 -1.97
CA GLU A 92 32.75 -25.12 -1.52
C GLU A 92 33.28 -26.27 -0.65
N GLU A 93 32.41 -26.85 0.16
CA GLU A 93 32.73 -28.00 1.00
C GLU A 93 32.83 -29.32 0.21
N GLY A 94 32.34 -29.33 -1.03
CA GLY A 94 32.22 -30.55 -1.83
C GLY A 94 31.14 -31.49 -1.34
N SER A 95 30.19 -30.98 -0.53
CA SER A 95 29.06 -31.72 0.02
C SER A 95 27.93 -31.84 -1.03
N PRO A 96 27.01 -32.82 -0.86
CA PRO A 96 25.79 -32.83 -1.65
C PRO A 96 24.97 -31.54 -1.40
N THR A 97 24.51 -30.90 -2.48
CA THR A 97 23.73 -29.67 -2.36
C THR A 97 22.26 -29.96 -2.03
N SER A 98 21.64 -29.10 -1.20
CA SER A 98 20.21 -29.17 -0.88
C SER A 98 19.33 -28.85 -2.09
N LEU A 99 19.83 -28.01 -2.99
CA LEU A 99 19.18 -27.68 -4.26
C LEU A 99 19.89 -28.38 -5.44
N THR A 100 19.12 -28.76 -6.44
CA THR A 100 19.70 -29.16 -7.72
C THR A 100 20.29 -27.95 -8.44
N ALA A 101 21.18 -28.18 -9.40
CA ALA A 101 21.75 -27.11 -10.23
C ALA A 101 20.64 -26.31 -10.95
N LYS A 102 19.59 -27.00 -11.41
CA LYS A 102 18.43 -26.38 -12.04
C LYS A 102 17.66 -25.48 -11.05
N GLN A 103 17.37 -25.96 -9.84
CA GLN A 103 16.70 -25.19 -8.81
C GLN A 103 17.49 -23.94 -8.45
N TYR A 104 18.79 -24.06 -8.28
CA TYR A 104 19.65 -22.91 -7.99
C TYR A 104 19.65 -21.89 -9.13
N ALA A 105 19.69 -22.33 -10.38
CA ALA A 105 19.60 -21.45 -11.53
C ALA A 105 18.23 -20.72 -11.59
N GLU A 106 17.14 -21.41 -11.29
CA GLU A 106 15.81 -20.81 -11.20
C GLU A 106 15.71 -19.78 -10.08
N LEU A 107 16.31 -20.06 -8.92
CA LEU A 107 16.39 -19.12 -7.81
C LEU A 107 17.17 -17.86 -8.18
N GLN A 108 18.30 -18.00 -8.85
CA GLN A 108 19.10 -16.86 -9.30
C GLN A 108 18.35 -16.03 -10.35
N ALA A 109 17.63 -16.66 -11.27
CA ALA A 109 16.80 -15.96 -12.24
C ALA A 109 15.68 -15.17 -11.55
N TYR A 110 15.00 -15.75 -10.57
CA TYR A 110 13.98 -15.08 -9.77
C TYR A 110 14.55 -13.87 -9.01
N ARG A 111 15.70 -14.03 -8.36
CA ARG A 111 16.37 -12.94 -7.62
C ARG A 111 16.79 -11.79 -8.56
N ARG A 112 17.20 -12.10 -9.79
CA ARG A 112 17.48 -11.08 -10.82
C ARG A 112 16.20 -10.31 -11.18
N GLN A 113 15.11 -11.00 -11.42
CA GLN A 113 13.81 -10.38 -11.70
C GLN A 113 13.36 -9.47 -10.55
N LEU A 114 13.60 -9.88 -9.30
CA LEU A 114 13.31 -9.04 -8.13
C LEU A 114 14.13 -7.75 -8.14
N ARG A 115 15.43 -7.84 -8.43
CA ARG A 115 16.29 -6.65 -8.52
C ARG A 115 15.86 -5.70 -9.63
N ASP A 116 15.42 -6.25 -10.76
CA ASP A 116 14.99 -5.49 -11.94
C ASP A 116 13.52 -5.01 -11.83
N TRP A 117 12.76 -5.52 -10.85
CA TRP A 117 11.33 -5.23 -10.71
C TRP A 117 10.97 -3.74 -10.71
N PRO A 118 11.68 -2.86 -9.96
CA PRO A 118 11.37 -1.43 -9.97
C PRO A 118 11.52 -0.75 -11.33
N GLU A 119 12.25 -1.34 -12.26
CA GLU A 119 12.45 -0.84 -13.62
C GLU A 119 11.54 -1.51 -14.66
N ALA A 120 10.73 -2.49 -14.24
CA ALA A 120 9.78 -3.16 -15.10
C ALA A 120 8.63 -2.25 -15.52
N GLY A 121 8.10 -2.45 -16.73
CA GLY A 121 7.03 -1.61 -17.30
C GLY A 121 5.72 -1.63 -16.50
N GLU A 122 5.40 -2.75 -15.84
CA GLU A 122 4.21 -2.91 -15.01
C GLU A 122 4.42 -2.53 -13.55
N PHE A 123 5.62 -2.15 -13.15
CA PHE A 123 5.86 -1.67 -11.78
C PHE A 123 5.08 -0.36 -11.52
N PRO A 124 4.40 -0.20 -10.40
CA PRO A 124 4.34 -1.01 -9.18
C PRO A 124 3.04 -1.84 -9.03
N LEU A 125 2.55 -2.44 -10.10
CA LEU A 125 1.34 -3.25 -10.06
C LEU A 125 1.63 -4.63 -9.46
N SER A 126 1.05 -4.93 -8.30
CA SER A 126 1.33 -6.15 -7.53
C SER A 126 0.98 -7.44 -8.27
N GLU A 127 0.02 -7.41 -9.19
CA GLU A 127 -0.36 -8.54 -10.02
C GLU A 127 0.70 -8.93 -11.05
N HIS A 128 1.69 -8.06 -11.28
CA HIS A 128 2.80 -8.29 -12.21
C HIS A 128 4.13 -8.57 -11.51
N ARG A 129 4.11 -8.84 -10.21
CA ARG A 129 5.30 -9.22 -9.44
C ARG A 129 6.01 -10.41 -10.06
N PRO A 130 7.36 -10.48 -10.00
CA PRO A 130 8.10 -11.69 -10.36
C PRO A 130 7.53 -12.91 -9.64
N GLN A 131 7.36 -14.01 -10.38
CA GLN A 131 6.79 -15.23 -9.83
C GLN A 131 7.86 -16.07 -9.15
N VAL A 132 7.58 -16.48 -7.92
CA VAL A 132 8.44 -17.36 -7.15
C VAL A 132 8.48 -18.76 -7.78
N PRO A 133 9.66 -19.42 -7.84
CA PRO A 133 9.74 -20.82 -8.25
C PRO A 133 8.82 -21.69 -7.37
N GLY A 134 8.04 -22.59 -8.00
CA GLY A 134 7.01 -23.37 -7.32
C GLY A 134 7.55 -24.32 -6.24
N TRP A 135 8.83 -24.68 -6.29
CA TRP A 135 9.49 -25.53 -5.30
C TRP A 135 10.02 -24.76 -4.08
N LEU A 136 10.10 -23.41 -4.16
CA LEU A 136 10.59 -22.59 -3.06
C LEU A 136 9.49 -22.45 -1.98
N PRO A 137 9.75 -22.84 -0.72
CA PRO A 137 8.75 -22.71 0.33
C PRO A 137 8.39 -21.26 0.62
N GLU A 138 7.11 -20.98 0.89
CA GLU A 138 6.64 -19.64 1.26
C GLU A 138 7.32 -19.10 2.53
N SER A 139 7.72 -19.99 3.44
CA SER A 139 8.42 -19.63 4.68
C SER A 139 9.80 -19.04 4.47
N THR A 140 10.35 -19.11 3.25
CA THR A 140 11.64 -18.47 2.89
C THR A 140 11.45 -17.16 2.16
N GLN A 141 10.22 -16.71 1.99
CA GLN A 141 9.87 -15.47 1.29
C GLN A 141 9.63 -14.32 2.26
#